data_e67ca64b5a9594ed95de4fb5d84f2b6d
#
_entry.id   e67ca64b5a9594ed95de4fb5d84f2b6d
#
_cell.length_a   1.000
_cell.length_b   1.000
_cell.length_c   1.000
_cell.angle_alpha   90.00
_cell.angle_beta   90.00
_cell.angle_gamma   90.00
#
_symmetry.space_group_name_H-M   'P 1'
#
loop_
_entity.id
_entity.type
_entity.pdbx_description
1 polymer ?
#
loop_
_entity_poly.entity_id
_entity_poly.type
_entity_poly.pdbx_seq_one_letter_code
_entity_poly.pdbx_strand_id
1 'polypeptide(L)'
;LSTLSLRPAPVQINYLGYTGTLGSPAVDWIVADPYCIPPDLVDAYVERPLYLEPCYMPRCGDHADDDVSISRSDYGLPEHALVYAAMSAAYKILPERFDAWMAILRAVPGSILWMRTMAGVAARRLRLRAASLGVDPVRLQIARNEPVPRYLARFRLADLYLDTWPFGSHTTVNDALSVGLPVLAQAGRTFASRVSASQVIAAGLPELVTNSL
;
A
#
# COMPACT_ATOMS: atom_id res chain seq x y z
N LEU A 1 -6.30 13.59 19.70
CA LEU A 1 -7.57 14.38 19.79
C LEU A 1 -7.63 15.30 21.01
N SER A 2 -7.17 14.88 22.20
CA SER A 2 -7.28 15.69 23.43
C SER A 2 -6.69 17.10 23.28
N THR A 3 -5.55 17.25 22.65
CA THR A 3 -4.94 18.57 22.37
C THR A 3 -5.77 19.39 21.39
N LEU A 4 -6.26 18.77 20.31
CA LEU A 4 -7.05 19.44 19.28
C LEU A 4 -8.43 19.87 19.81
N SER A 5 -9.02 19.14 20.75
CA SER A 5 -10.30 19.48 21.37
C SER A 5 -10.27 20.81 22.14
N LEU A 6 -9.09 21.25 22.56
CA LEU A 6 -8.88 22.56 23.21
C LEU A 6 -8.85 23.73 22.22
N ARG A 7 -8.96 23.46 20.92
CA ARG A 7 -8.87 24.45 19.82
C ARG A 7 -7.69 25.41 19.98
N PRO A 8 -6.44 24.90 20.01
CA PRO A 8 -5.26 25.75 20.18
C PRO A 8 -5.01 26.70 18.99
N ALA A 9 -5.73 26.54 17.89
CA ALA A 9 -5.69 27.39 16.72
C ALA A 9 -7.10 27.75 16.23
N PRO A 10 -7.28 28.94 15.59
CA PRO A 10 -8.57 29.37 15.01
C PRO A 10 -9.10 28.41 13.94
N VAL A 11 -8.19 27.81 13.15
CA VAL A 11 -8.48 26.83 12.11
C VAL A 11 -7.65 25.58 12.36
N GLN A 12 -8.30 24.42 12.36
CA GLN A 12 -7.64 23.12 12.52
C GLN A 12 -7.96 22.22 11.33
N ILE A 13 -6.91 21.65 10.74
CA ILE A 13 -7.00 20.83 9.53
C ILE A 13 -6.40 19.45 9.81
N ASN A 14 -7.15 18.38 9.51
CA ASN A 14 -6.64 17.02 9.50
C ASN A 14 -5.95 16.75 8.17
N TYR A 15 -4.63 16.51 8.20
CA TYR A 15 -3.85 16.15 7.01
C TYR A 15 -2.82 15.08 7.33
N LEU A 16 -2.90 13.99 6.57
CA LEU A 16 -1.93 12.89 6.49
C LEU A 16 -1.78 12.03 7.76
N GLY A 17 -2.10 12.56 8.97
CA GLY A 17 -1.90 11.82 10.22
C GLY A 17 -2.91 10.72 10.49
N TYR A 18 -4.16 10.91 10.05
CA TYR A 18 -5.23 9.93 10.18
C TYR A 18 -6.10 9.93 8.92
N THR A 19 -6.27 8.74 8.35
CA THR A 19 -7.00 8.53 7.08
C THR A 19 -8.49 8.27 7.33
N GLY A 20 -9.21 9.34 7.71
CA GLY A 20 -10.63 9.31 8.02
C GLY A 20 -11.06 10.51 8.84
N THR A 21 -12.36 10.63 9.11
CA THR A 21 -12.89 11.66 10.00
C THR A 21 -12.39 11.47 11.44
N LEU A 22 -11.99 12.54 12.09
CA LEU A 22 -11.68 12.55 13.52
C LEU A 22 -12.96 12.57 14.39
N GLY A 23 -14.14 12.79 13.75
CA GLY A 23 -15.43 12.78 14.44
C GLY A 23 -15.57 13.90 15.48
N SER A 24 -14.87 15.01 15.31
CA SER A 24 -14.83 16.10 16.30
C SER A 24 -15.10 17.45 15.64
N PRO A 25 -16.02 18.25 16.19
CA PRO A 25 -16.28 19.61 15.71
C PRO A 25 -15.11 20.57 15.97
N ALA A 26 -14.11 20.14 16.73
CA ALA A 26 -12.90 20.93 16.95
C ALA A 26 -11.99 20.98 15.71
N VAL A 27 -12.16 20.07 14.75
CA VAL A 27 -11.38 20.05 13.51
C VAL A 27 -12.29 20.49 12.36
N ASP A 28 -11.89 21.55 11.67
CA ASP A 28 -12.75 22.23 10.70
C ASP A 28 -12.66 21.57 9.30
N TRP A 29 -11.48 21.09 8.92
CA TRP A 29 -11.20 20.59 7.57
C TRP A 29 -10.44 19.29 7.58
N ILE A 30 -10.66 18.49 6.52
CA ILE A 30 -9.84 17.32 6.20
C ILE A 30 -9.28 17.46 4.79
N VAL A 31 -7.96 17.35 4.64
CA VAL A 31 -7.36 17.31 3.30
C VAL A 31 -7.56 15.94 2.69
N ALA A 32 -8.10 15.93 1.49
CA ALA A 32 -8.43 14.72 0.74
C ALA A 32 -8.28 14.98 -0.76
N ASP A 33 -8.66 14.02 -1.57
CA ASP A 33 -8.96 14.17 -2.98
C ASP A 33 -10.38 13.65 -3.27
N PRO A 34 -10.96 13.95 -4.45
CA PRO A 34 -12.32 13.53 -4.79
C PRO A 34 -12.50 12.01 -4.86
N TYR A 35 -11.40 11.25 -4.92
CA TYR A 35 -11.45 9.80 -4.93
C TYR A 35 -11.44 9.22 -3.51
N CYS A 36 -10.68 9.78 -2.59
CA CYS A 36 -10.65 9.36 -1.18
C CYS A 36 -11.95 9.73 -0.45
N ILE A 37 -12.50 10.93 -0.70
CA ILE A 37 -13.83 11.34 -0.21
C ILE A 37 -14.67 11.76 -1.43
N PRO A 38 -15.35 10.82 -2.10
CA PRO A 38 -16.23 11.15 -3.18
C PRO A 38 -17.51 11.86 -2.68
N PRO A 39 -18.23 12.59 -3.55
CA PRO A 39 -19.38 13.40 -3.15
C PRO A 39 -20.47 12.67 -2.37
N ASP A 40 -20.70 11.40 -2.67
CA ASP A 40 -21.67 10.54 -2.00
C ASP A 40 -21.26 10.07 -0.60
N LEU A 41 -20.01 10.31 -0.20
CA LEU A 41 -19.49 9.96 1.13
C LEU A 41 -19.17 11.18 2.01
N VAL A 42 -19.37 12.41 1.52
CA VAL A 42 -19.05 13.65 2.28
C VAL A 42 -19.81 13.72 3.59
N ASP A 43 -21.07 13.33 3.62
CA ASP A 43 -21.93 13.37 4.81
C ASP A 43 -21.47 12.40 5.94
N ALA A 44 -20.55 11.48 5.63
CA ALA A 44 -19.94 10.60 6.64
C ALA A 44 -18.80 11.28 7.42
N TYR A 45 -18.44 12.52 7.08
CA TYR A 45 -17.36 13.29 7.72
C TYR A 45 -17.91 14.46 8.49
N VAL A 46 -17.31 14.74 9.66
CA VAL A 46 -17.61 15.93 10.46
C VAL A 46 -16.86 17.14 9.89
N GLU A 47 -15.63 16.91 9.44
CA GLU A 47 -14.76 17.91 8.82
C GLU A 47 -15.20 18.19 7.38
N ARG A 48 -15.03 19.42 6.91
CA ARG A 48 -15.25 19.78 5.51
C ARG A 48 -14.08 19.28 4.65
N PRO A 49 -14.31 18.58 3.54
CA PRO A 49 -13.24 18.18 2.63
C PRO A 49 -12.58 19.39 1.97
N LEU A 50 -11.25 19.41 1.97
CA LEU A 50 -10.41 20.33 1.21
C LEU A 50 -9.65 19.46 0.19
N TYR A 51 -10.08 19.55 -1.07
CA TYR A 51 -9.57 18.66 -2.10
C TYR A 51 -8.26 19.17 -2.70
N LEU A 52 -7.31 18.25 -2.83
CA LEU A 52 -6.10 18.40 -3.62
C LEU A 52 -6.18 17.51 -4.87
N GLU A 53 -5.73 18.01 -5.98
CA GLU A 53 -5.65 17.28 -7.23
C GLU A 53 -4.21 17.13 -7.72
N PRO A 54 -3.87 16.02 -8.35
CA PRO A 54 -4.71 14.86 -8.69
C PRO A 54 -4.88 13.87 -7.52
N CYS A 55 -4.12 14.02 -6.43
CA CYS A 55 -4.14 13.15 -5.27
C CYS A 55 -3.77 13.94 -4.01
N TYR A 56 -4.41 13.61 -2.88
CA TYR A 56 -4.08 14.27 -1.60
C TYR A 56 -2.74 13.79 -1.02
N MET A 57 -2.26 12.61 -1.44
CA MET A 57 -1.00 12.06 -0.96
C MET A 57 0.16 12.80 -1.60
N PRO A 58 1.05 13.45 -0.82
CA PRO A 58 2.17 14.16 -1.38
C PRO A 58 3.15 13.17 -2.02
N ARG A 59 3.69 13.53 -3.17
CA ARG A 59 4.81 12.79 -3.73
C ARG A 59 6.04 13.02 -2.84
N CYS A 60 6.63 11.95 -2.34
CA CYS A 60 7.99 12.02 -1.82
C CYS A 60 8.90 12.42 -2.99
N GLY A 61 9.77 13.41 -2.77
CA GLY A 61 10.70 13.91 -3.79
C GLY A 61 11.58 12.79 -4.38
N ASP A 62 12.49 13.15 -5.27
CA ASP A 62 13.39 12.25 -6.00
C ASP A 62 14.35 11.48 -5.04
N HIS A 63 13.80 10.50 -4.32
CA HIS A 63 14.56 9.65 -3.39
C HIS A 63 15.00 8.33 -4.05
N ALA A 64 14.59 8.07 -5.28
CA ALA A 64 15.13 6.97 -6.05
C ALA A 64 16.51 7.39 -6.56
N ASP A 65 17.53 7.15 -5.73
CA ASP A 65 18.92 7.27 -6.15
C ASP A 65 19.17 6.25 -7.27
N ASP A 66 19.23 6.71 -8.51
CA ASP A 66 19.44 5.88 -9.68
C ASP A 66 20.79 5.19 -9.64
N ASP A 67 21.73 5.69 -8.82
CA ASP A 67 23.07 5.13 -8.66
C ASP A 67 23.11 3.88 -7.76
N VAL A 68 21.99 3.50 -7.10
CA VAL A 68 21.98 2.26 -6.29
C VAL A 68 21.88 1.04 -7.17
N SER A 69 23.02 0.43 -7.42
CA SER A 69 23.11 -0.86 -8.13
C SER A 69 22.66 -2.00 -7.21
N ILE A 70 21.61 -2.70 -7.63
CA ILE A 70 21.07 -3.91 -6.99
C ILE A 70 20.57 -4.87 -8.07
N SER A 71 20.55 -6.16 -7.73
CA SER A 71 20.09 -7.23 -8.62
C SER A 71 19.12 -8.17 -7.90
N ARG A 72 18.37 -8.96 -8.64
CA ARG A 72 17.52 -10.03 -8.08
C ARG A 72 18.33 -11.03 -7.27
N SER A 73 19.54 -11.34 -7.68
CA SER A 73 20.43 -12.26 -6.97
C SER A 73 20.84 -11.76 -5.57
N ASP A 74 20.94 -10.44 -5.35
CA ASP A 74 21.23 -9.87 -4.04
C ASP A 74 20.13 -10.19 -3.00
N TYR A 75 18.93 -10.50 -3.46
CA TYR A 75 17.75 -10.80 -2.63
C TYR A 75 17.29 -12.25 -2.74
N GLY A 76 18.05 -13.11 -3.46
CA GLY A 76 17.67 -14.51 -3.69
C GLY A 76 16.41 -14.67 -4.54
N LEU A 77 16.08 -13.66 -5.36
CA LEU A 77 14.97 -13.71 -6.30
C LEU A 77 15.43 -14.38 -7.61
N PRO A 78 14.63 -15.28 -8.20
CA PRO A 78 14.96 -15.88 -9.48
C PRO A 78 14.96 -14.83 -10.59
N GLU A 79 15.95 -14.91 -11.50
CA GLU A 79 16.16 -13.92 -12.56
C GLU A 79 14.97 -13.77 -13.51
N HIS A 80 14.35 -14.89 -13.89
CA HIS A 80 13.27 -14.93 -14.88
C HIS A 80 11.87 -15.15 -14.29
N ALA A 81 11.72 -15.14 -12.95
CA ALA A 81 10.42 -15.28 -12.32
C ALA A 81 9.64 -13.97 -12.37
N LEU A 82 8.31 -14.07 -12.49
CA LEU A 82 7.43 -12.95 -12.20
C LEU A 82 7.41 -12.72 -10.68
N VAL A 83 7.81 -11.53 -10.23
CA VAL A 83 7.93 -11.16 -8.82
C VAL A 83 6.82 -10.20 -8.44
N TYR A 84 5.89 -10.67 -7.62
CA TYR A 84 4.90 -9.83 -6.97
C TYR A 84 5.47 -9.27 -5.67
N ALA A 85 5.42 -7.95 -5.48
CA ALA A 85 5.81 -7.31 -4.23
C ALA A 85 4.59 -7.07 -3.33
N ALA A 86 4.71 -7.39 -2.03
CA ALA A 86 3.72 -7.07 -1.00
C ALA A 86 4.45 -6.54 0.25
N MET A 87 4.86 -5.27 0.20
CA MET A 87 5.76 -4.67 1.19
C MET A 87 5.03 -3.98 2.35
N SER A 88 3.74 -4.27 2.53
CA SER A 88 2.95 -3.79 3.65
C SER A 88 3.34 -4.44 4.97
N ALA A 89 3.02 -3.75 6.07
CA ALA A 89 3.18 -4.31 7.41
C ALA A 89 2.28 -5.54 7.59
N ALA A 90 2.79 -6.57 8.27
CA ALA A 90 2.13 -7.87 8.41
C ALA A 90 0.72 -7.80 9.02
N TYR A 91 0.45 -6.82 9.90
CA TYR A 91 -0.88 -6.64 10.51
C TYR A 91 -1.97 -6.17 9.52
N LYS A 92 -1.59 -5.69 8.33
CA LYS A 92 -2.51 -5.30 7.25
C LYS A 92 -2.92 -6.48 6.37
N ILE A 93 -2.25 -7.62 6.50
CA ILE A 93 -2.49 -8.80 5.67
C ILE A 93 -3.60 -9.64 6.31
N LEU A 94 -4.83 -9.44 5.87
CA LEU A 94 -5.95 -10.26 6.29
C LEU A 94 -5.89 -11.66 5.64
N PRO A 95 -6.47 -12.69 6.28
CA PRO A 95 -6.50 -14.05 5.73
C PRO A 95 -7.03 -14.11 4.30
N GLU A 96 -8.13 -13.43 4.01
CA GLU A 96 -8.79 -13.42 2.69
C GLU A 96 -7.87 -12.80 1.64
N ARG A 97 -7.13 -11.75 1.99
CA ARG A 97 -6.17 -11.11 1.10
C ARG A 97 -5.00 -12.04 0.80
N PHE A 98 -4.47 -12.70 1.83
CA PHE A 98 -3.40 -13.67 1.64
C PHE A 98 -3.84 -14.84 0.78
N ASP A 99 -5.05 -15.37 1.00
CA ASP A 99 -5.62 -16.46 0.22
C ASP A 99 -5.80 -16.07 -1.27
N ALA A 100 -6.22 -14.83 -1.54
CA ALA A 100 -6.28 -14.29 -2.91
C ALA A 100 -4.88 -14.23 -3.57
N TRP A 101 -3.85 -13.80 -2.84
CA TRP A 101 -2.48 -13.84 -3.36
C TRP A 101 -2.01 -15.27 -3.65
N MET A 102 -2.40 -16.25 -2.83
CA MET A 102 -2.11 -17.67 -3.09
C MET A 102 -2.84 -18.17 -4.34
N ALA A 103 -4.05 -17.69 -4.59
CA ALA A 103 -4.77 -18.01 -5.83
C ALA A 103 -4.03 -17.45 -7.06
N ILE A 104 -3.52 -16.23 -7.00
CA ILE A 104 -2.68 -15.63 -8.03
C ILE A 104 -1.42 -16.50 -8.28
N LEU A 105 -0.71 -16.86 -7.22
CA LEU A 105 0.50 -17.69 -7.35
C LEU A 105 0.19 -19.06 -8.00
N ARG A 106 -0.95 -19.68 -7.69
CA ARG A 106 -1.36 -20.94 -8.34
C ARG A 106 -1.66 -20.75 -9.82
N ALA A 107 -2.33 -19.65 -10.16
CA ALA A 107 -2.66 -19.32 -11.55
C ALA A 107 -1.42 -18.96 -12.41
N VAL A 108 -0.34 -18.52 -11.77
CA VAL A 108 0.91 -18.12 -12.44
C VAL A 108 2.08 -18.99 -11.92
N PRO A 109 2.29 -20.18 -12.48
CA PRO A 109 3.38 -21.08 -12.07
C PRO A 109 4.74 -20.39 -12.16
N GLY A 110 5.63 -20.65 -11.19
CA GLY A 110 6.97 -20.07 -11.13
C GLY A 110 7.05 -18.62 -10.62
N SER A 111 5.92 -17.93 -10.41
CA SER A 111 5.93 -16.59 -9.81
C SER A 111 6.29 -16.62 -8.32
N ILE A 112 6.80 -15.49 -7.81
CA ILE A 112 7.24 -15.31 -6.43
C ILE A 112 6.40 -14.22 -5.79
N LEU A 113 6.04 -14.39 -4.51
CA LEU A 113 5.52 -13.32 -3.67
C LEU A 113 6.63 -12.84 -2.73
N TRP A 114 7.10 -11.63 -2.96
CA TRP A 114 8.15 -11.00 -2.18
C TRP A 114 7.54 -10.04 -1.16
N MET A 115 7.66 -10.37 0.11
CA MET A 115 6.97 -9.72 1.20
C MET A 115 7.93 -8.93 2.08
N ARG A 116 7.43 -7.88 2.73
CA ARG A 116 8.21 -7.11 3.73
C ARG A 116 8.72 -8.01 4.84
N THR A 117 9.86 -7.63 5.42
CA THR A 117 10.39 -8.28 6.62
C THR A 117 9.36 -8.34 7.75
N MET A 118 9.31 -9.47 8.43
CA MET A 118 8.38 -9.73 9.52
C MET A 118 9.00 -10.69 10.54
N ALA A 119 8.39 -10.79 11.72
CA ALA A 119 8.82 -11.76 12.75
C ALA A 119 8.78 -13.20 12.19
N GLY A 120 9.77 -14.01 12.58
CA GLY A 120 9.90 -15.40 12.09
C GLY A 120 8.64 -16.24 12.31
N VAL A 121 7.92 -16.03 13.43
CA VAL A 121 6.63 -16.70 13.70
C VAL A 121 5.57 -16.33 12.65
N ALA A 122 5.47 -15.05 12.26
CA ALA A 122 4.54 -14.61 11.23
C ALA A 122 4.90 -15.22 9.87
N ALA A 123 6.17 -15.14 9.48
CA ALA A 123 6.64 -15.74 8.24
C ALA A 123 6.36 -17.27 8.18
N ARG A 124 6.61 -17.99 9.29
CA ARG A 124 6.31 -19.41 9.40
C ARG A 124 4.81 -19.70 9.22
N ARG A 125 3.93 -18.93 9.87
CA ARG A 125 2.47 -19.10 9.75
C ARG A 125 1.99 -18.89 8.31
N LEU A 126 2.50 -17.86 7.63
CA LEU A 126 2.16 -17.60 6.23
C LEU A 126 2.64 -18.74 5.31
N ARG A 127 3.85 -19.27 5.52
CA ARG A 127 4.36 -20.41 4.76
C ARG A 127 3.51 -21.68 4.98
N LEU A 128 3.08 -21.96 6.21
CA LEU A 128 2.18 -23.07 6.49
C LEU A 128 0.83 -22.88 5.82
N ARG A 129 0.28 -21.66 5.83
CA ARG A 129 -0.97 -21.34 5.14
C ARG A 129 -0.81 -21.51 3.63
N ALA A 130 0.29 -21.05 3.04
CA ALA A 130 0.57 -21.23 1.62
C ALA A 130 0.60 -22.71 1.22
N ALA A 131 1.30 -23.55 2.00
CA ALA A 131 1.33 -24.99 1.79
C ALA A 131 -0.07 -25.61 1.85
N SER A 132 -0.90 -25.23 2.83
CA SER A 132 -2.28 -25.73 2.95
C SER A 132 -3.18 -25.31 1.79
N LEU A 133 -2.81 -24.23 1.06
CA LEU A 133 -3.49 -23.74 -0.13
C LEU A 133 -2.86 -24.24 -1.45
N GLY A 134 -1.93 -25.21 -1.37
CA GLY A 134 -1.30 -25.81 -2.55
C GLY A 134 -0.23 -24.94 -3.21
N VAL A 135 0.35 -23.97 -2.48
CA VAL A 135 1.47 -23.15 -2.94
C VAL A 135 2.74 -23.57 -2.21
N ASP A 136 3.81 -23.87 -2.98
CA ASP A 136 5.12 -24.15 -2.38
C ASP A 136 5.61 -22.97 -1.54
N PRO A 137 5.88 -23.15 -0.24
CA PRO A 137 6.35 -22.09 0.67
C PRO A 137 7.63 -21.39 0.21
N VAL A 138 8.46 -22.02 -0.62
CA VAL A 138 9.69 -21.43 -1.19
C VAL A 138 9.38 -20.21 -2.06
N ARG A 139 8.17 -20.15 -2.63
CA ARG A 139 7.68 -19.03 -3.44
C ARG A 139 7.32 -17.79 -2.62
N LEU A 140 7.31 -17.89 -1.27
CA LEU A 140 7.15 -16.76 -0.37
C LEU A 140 8.53 -16.31 0.11
N GLN A 141 9.06 -15.27 -0.51
CA GLN A 141 10.32 -14.66 -0.13
C GLN A 141 10.09 -13.51 0.84
N ILE A 142 10.88 -13.45 1.91
CA ILE A 142 10.80 -12.38 2.92
C ILE A 142 11.97 -11.45 2.72
N ALA A 143 11.67 -10.18 2.42
CA ALA A 143 12.67 -9.15 2.25
C ALA A 143 13.38 -8.87 3.59
N ARG A 144 14.64 -8.52 3.53
CA ARG A 144 15.40 -8.00 4.67
C ARG A 144 15.15 -6.50 4.85
N ASN A 145 15.48 -5.96 6.01
CA ASN A 145 15.51 -4.51 6.23
C ASN A 145 16.69 -3.91 5.46
N GLU A 146 16.44 -2.75 4.87
CA GLU A 146 17.42 -2.01 4.08
C GLU A 146 17.42 -0.53 4.46
N PRO A 147 18.53 0.20 4.33
CA PRO A 147 18.57 1.66 4.32
C PRO A 147 17.68 2.23 3.21
N VAL A 148 17.17 3.46 3.39
CA VAL A 148 16.17 4.06 2.50
C VAL A 148 16.54 3.99 1.00
N PRO A 149 17.76 4.32 0.54
CA PRO A 149 18.08 4.25 -0.88
C PRO A 149 17.94 2.83 -1.45
N ARG A 150 18.45 1.81 -0.76
CA ARG A 150 18.31 0.40 -1.18
C ARG A 150 16.86 -0.10 -1.02
N TYR A 151 16.16 0.38 0.01
CA TYR A 151 14.74 0.08 0.20
C TYR A 151 13.91 0.54 -1.01
N LEU A 152 14.13 1.73 -1.51
CA LEU A 152 13.41 2.24 -2.70
C LEU A 152 13.87 1.51 -3.97
N ALA A 153 15.17 1.41 -4.18
CA ALA A 153 15.72 0.75 -5.37
C ALA A 153 15.19 -0.68 -5.55
N ARG A 154 15.00 -1.44 -4.46
CA ARG A 154 14.54 -2.84 -4.54
C ARG A 154 13.17 -3.00 -5.20
N PHE A 155 12.29 -1.99 -5.19
CA PHE A 155 11.00 -2.08 -5.88
C PHE A 155 11.15 -2.25 -7.39
N ARG A 156 12.27 -1.81 -7.98
CA ARG A 156 12.60 -2.03 -9.40
C ARG A 156 12.85 -3.52 -9.76
N LEU A 157 13.05 -4.37 -8.76
CA LEU A 157 13.26 -5.81 -8.94
C LEU A 157 11.95 -6.60 -9.04
N ALA A 158 10.83 -5.98 -8.69
CA ALA A 158 9.50 -6.56 -8.79
C ALA A 158 8.80 -6.14 -10.09
N ASP A 159 7.80 -6.92 -10.47
CA ASP A 159 7.04 -6.70 -11.72
C ASP A 159 5.66 -6.10 -11.46
N LEU A 160 5.07 -6.35 -10.27
CA LEU A 160 3.77 -5.82 -9.86
C LEU A 160 3.69 -5.76 -8.34
N TYR A 161 3.17 -4.66 -7.81
CA TYR A 161 2.86 -4.57 -6.39
C TYR A 161 1.42 -5.00 -6.12
N LEU A 162 1.23 -5.92 -5.17
CA LEU A 162 -0.09 -6.37 -4.70
C LEU A 162 -0.43 -5.67 -3.39
N ASP A 163 -1.41 -4.77 -3.43
CA ASP A 163 -1.76 -3.99 -2.25
C ASP A 163 -2.60 -4.78 -1.24
N THR A 164 -2.58 -4.32 0.00
CA THR A 164 -3.43 -4.81 1.09
C THR A 164 -4.81 -4.16 1.06
N TRP A 165 -5.79 -4.82 1.69
CA TRP A 165 -7.17 -4.34 1.82
C TRP A 165 -7.76 -4.96 3.12
N PRO A 166 -8.64 -4.27 3.85
CA PRO A 166 -9.29 -2.95 3.59
C PRO A 166 -8.42 -1.73 3.91
N PHE A 167 -7.27 -1.90 4.51
CA PHE A 167 -6.31 -0.82 4.76
C PHE A 167 -5.13 -0.93 3.78
N GLY A 168 -5.11 -0.02 2.79
CA GLY A 168 -4.07 0.02 1.77
C GLY A 168 -2.67 0.35 2.30
N SER A 169 -1.68 0.25 1.44
CA SER A 169 -0.27 0.46 1.81
C SER A 169 0.14 1.92 1.91
N HIS A 170 -0.65 2.85 1.38
CA HIS A 170 -0.45 4.30 1.39
C HIS A 170 0.97 4.72 0.97
N THR A 171 1.84 5.08 1.94
CA THR A 171 3.23 5.51 1.67
C THR A 171 4.01 4.47 0.85
N THR A 172 3.82 3.18 1.11
CA THR A 172 4.53 2.12 0.37
C THR A 172 4.07 2.03 -1.09
N VAL A 173 2.80 2.35 -1.38
CA VAL A 173 2.32 2.49 -2.77
C VAL A 173 2.98 3.69 -3.44
N ASN A 174 3.10 4.81 -2.74
CA ASN A 174 3.82 5.98 -3.23
C ASN A 174 5.27 5.61 -3.58
N ASP A 175 5.96 4.90 -2.68
CA ASP A 175 7.34 4.42 -2.90
C ASP A 175 7.43 3.53 -4.16
N ALA A 176 6.49 2.58 -4.33
CA ALA A 176 6.46 1.69 -5.49
C ALA A 176 6.23 2.46 -6.80
N LEU A 177 5.23 3.34 -6.84
CA LEU A 177 4.92 4.15 -8.02
C LEU A 177 6.06 5.12 -8.37
N SER A 178 6.78 5.66 -7.36
CA SER A 178 7.89 6.60 -7.58
C SER A 178 9.06 6.02 -8.36
N VAL A 179 9.22 4.69 -8.33
CA VAL A 179 10.28 3.97 -9.08
C VAL A 179 9.73 3.23 -10.31
N GLY A 180 8.46 3.48 -10.67
CA GLY A 180 7.83 2.91 -11.86
C GLY A 180 7.24 1.51 -11.68
N LEU A 181 7.14 0.98 -10.44
CA LEU A 181 6.49 -0.30 -10.20
C LEU A 181 4.96 -0.12 -10.23
N PRO A 182 4.23 -0.79 -11.15
CA PRO A 182 2.77 -0.74 -11.18
C PRO A 182 2.18 -1.40 -9.92
N VAL A 183 1.02 -0.90 -9.51
CA VAL A 183 0.34 -1.32 -8.27
C VAL A 183 -1.07 -1.78 -8.58
N LEU A 184 -1.41 -3.01 -8.20
CA LEU A 184 -2.78 -3.51 -8.20
C LEU A 184 -3.43 -3.16 -6.85
N ALA A 185 -4.39 -2.25 -6.86
CA ALA A 185 -5.10 -1.77 -5.68
C ALA A 185 -6.58 -2.17 -5.72
N GLN A 186 -7.16 -2.46 -4.55
CA GLN A 186 -8.60 -2.63 -4.42
C GLN A 186 -9.20 -1.43 -3.69
N ALA A 187 -10.17 -0.77 -4.33
CA ALA A 187 -10.93 0.30 -3.72
C ALA A 187 -11.99 -0.26 -2.75
N GLY A 188 -12.28 0.51 -1.70
CA GLY A 188 -13.36 0.22 -0.75
C GLY A 188 -14.20 1.45 -0.46
N ARG A 189 -14.94 1.42 0.65
CA ARG A 189 -15.83 2.53 1.05
C ARG A 189 -15.24 3.47 2.10
N THR A 190 -14.11 3.10 2.72
CA THR A 190 -13.45 3.95 3.72
C THR A 190 -12.32 4.75 3.10
N PHE A 191 -11.98 5.89 3.67
CA PHE A 191 -10.81 6.67 3.26
C PHE A 191 -9.57 5.79 3.12
N ALA A 192 -9.23 5.05 4.17
CA ALA A 192 -8.04 4.19 4.22
C ALA A 192 -7.99 3.12 3.12
N SER A 193 -9.16 2.64 2.65
CA SER A 193 -9.25 1.66 1.56
C SER A 193 -9.20 2.27 0.17
N ARG A 194 -9.23 3.60 0.05
CA ARG A 194 -9.26 4.33 -1.23
C ARG A 194 -7.93 5.01 -1.55
N VAL A 195 -7.07 5.22 -0.56
CA VAL A 195 -5.80 5.95 -0.71
C VAL A 195 -4.89 5.35 -1.78
N SER A 196 -4.69 4.03 -1.77
CA SER A 196 -3.84 3.37 -2.78
C SER A 196 -4.44 3.49 -4.17
N ALA A 197 -5.77 3.30 -4.29
CA ALA A 197 -6.48 3.44 -5.56
C ALA A 197 -6.40 4.89 -6.10
N SER A 198 -6.54 5.89 -5.23
CA SER A 198 -6.36 7.30 -5.60
C SER A 198 -4.97 7.55 -6.21
N GLN A 199 -3.92 7.04 -5.58
CA GLN A 199 -2.54 7.18 -6.08
C GLN A 199 -2.34 6.47 -7.43
N VAL A 200 -2.90 5.27 -7.60
CA VAL A 200 -2.83 4.50 -8.86
C VAL A 200 -3.53 5.25 -9.99
N ILE A 201 -4.71 5.81 -9.73
CA ILE A 201 -5.44 6.64 -10.70
C ILE A 201 -4.65 7.91 -11.05
N ALA A 202 -4.10 8.59 -10.05
CA ALA A 202 -3.27 9.79 -10.26
C ALA A 202 -1.99 9.50 -11.06
N ALA A 203 -1.48 8.26 -10.98
CA ALA A 203 -0.36 7.79 -11.79
C ALA A 203 -0.77 7.42 -13.24
N GLY A 204 -2.07 7.53 -13.60
CA GLY A 204 -2.57 7.22 -14.94
C GLY A 204 -2.83 5.74 -15.21
N LEU A 205 -3.03 4.93 -14.19
CA LEU A 205 -3.22 3.46 -14.26
C LEU A 205 -4.58 3.00 -13.69
N PRO A 206 -5.72 3.63 -14.09
CA PRO A 206 -7.02 3.32 -13.49
C PRO A 206 -7.45 1.86 -13.69
N GLU A 207 -6.95 1.17 -14.73
CA GLU A 207 -7.20 -0.25 -15.02
C GLU A 207 -6.62 -1.19 -13.94
N LEU A 208 -5.69 -0.72 -13.12
CA LEU A 208 -5.12 -1.47 -11.99
C LEU A 208 -5.89 -1.25 -10.68
N VAL A 209 -7.04 -0.60 -10.74
CA VAL A 209 -7.93 -0.44 -9.59
C VAL A 209 -9.12 -1.39 -9.72
N THR A 210 -9.30 -2.26 -8.72
CA THR A 210 -10.43 -3.20 -8.65
C THR A 210 -11.40 -2.81 -7.54
N ASN A 211 -12.66 -3.27 -7.64
CA ASN A 211 -13.70 -3.09 -6.63
C ASN A 211 -14.07 -4.41 -5.92
N SER A 212 -13.45 -5.50 -6.31
CA SER A 212 -13.65 -6.84 -5.74
C SER A 212 -12.34 -7.63 -5.68
N LEU A 213 -12.34 -8.72 -4.91
CA LEU A 213 -11.28 -9.73 -4.92
C LEU A 213 -11.33 -10.55 -6.22
#